data_859694c9c9a035f05581ad8de9d982aa
#
_entry.id   859694c9c9a035f05581ad8de9d982aa
#
_cell.length_a   1.000
_cell.length_b   1.000
_cell.length_c   1.000
_cell.angle_alpha   90.00
_cell.angle_beta   90.00
_cell.angle_gamma   90.00
#
_symmetry.space_group_name_H-M   'P 1'
#
loop_
_entity.id
_entity.type
_entity.pdbx_description
1 polymer ?
#
loop_
_entity_poly.entity_id
_entity_poly.type
_entity_poly.pdbx_seq_one_letter_code
_entity_poly.pdbx_strand_id
1 'polypeptide(L)'
;VRFNDQVSLDEAARKLAAVEDVEVVQYDGYVARNFTEMSAVPYNNVWSSDRDQINTRSGETPKFNDPMLNKQWHYKNTGDETLVSPIKEGCDINVEPAWEFCTGDPSIIVAVMDEGVMYKHEDLAANMWVNQAELNGQKGVDDDGNGYVDDVYGYNFAKDQGDITWTDPEDSGHGTHVAGTISAVNNNGIGVCGIAGGSGNNDGVKIMSIQTFAGRYQSTISRNVDAIYYATSMGASILQCSWGLMSGAINSDEQYLDERSIEANAFAHFINTKRPGSPLNGGIIIFAAGDVAGGR
;
A
#
# COMPACT_ATOMS: atom_id res chain seq x y z
N VAL A 1 -5.10 -19.61 17.44
CA VAL A 1 -4.89 -20.90 18.14
C VAL A 1 -4.41 -21.92 17.13
N ARG A 2 -3.28 -22.60 17.40
CA ARG A 2 -2.80 -23.71 16.56
C ARG A 2 -3.26 -25.03 17.13
N PHE A 3 -3.82 -25.87 16.30
CA PHE A 3 -4.23 -27.25 16.63
C PHE A 3 -3.23 -28.24 16.02
N ASN A 4 -3.15 -29.44 16.62
CA ASN A 4 -2.40 -30.53 16.02
C ASN A 4 -3.24 -31.20 14.92
N ASP A 5 -2.59 -31.91 14.00
CA ASP A 5 -3.21 -32.52 12.82
C ASP A 5 -4.20 -33.68 13.16
N GLN A 6 -4.47 -33.93 14.45
CA GLN A 6 -5.38 -34.98 14.88
C GLN A 6 -6.82 -34.50 15.13
N VAL A 7 -7.08 -33.20 15.04
CA VAL A 7 -8.39 -32.60 15.23
C VAL A 7 -8.84 -31.95 13.92
N SER A 8 -10.05 -32.30 13.45
CA SER A 8 -10.60 -31.64 12.26
C SER A 8 -10.88 -30.16 12.53
N LEU A 9 -10.78 -29.32 11.49
CA LEU A 9 -11.05 -27.88 11.61
C LEU A 9 -12.44 -27.59 12.18
N ASP A 10 -13.47 -28.35 11.74
CA ASP A 10 -14.84 -28.21 12.24
C ASP A 10 -14.99 -28.59 13.72
N GLU A 11 -14.24 -29.60 14.19
CA GLU A 11 -14.22 -29.96 15.60
C GLU A 11 -13.49 -28.92 16.44
N ALA A 12 -12.39 -28.38 15.91
CA ALA A 12 -11.64 -27.32 16.55
C ALA A 12 -12.50 -26.05 16.66
N ALA A 13 -13.17 -25.64 15.58
CA ALA A 13 -14.07 -24.49 15.56
C ALA A 13 -15.20 -24.64 16.59
N ARG A 14 -15.85 -25.81 16.64
CA ARG A 14 -16.91 -26.07 17.64
C ARG A 14 -16.40 -26.02 19.08
N LYS A 15 -15.20 -26.53 19.33
CA LYS A 15 -14.61 -26.51 20.68
C LYS A 15 -14.25 -25.08 21.09
N LEU A 16 -13.71 -24.26 20.17
CA LEU A 16 -13.42 -22.86 20.44
C LEU A 16 -14.70 -22.04 20.66
N ALA A 17 -15.72 -22.22 19.83
CA ALA A 17 -16.99 -21.50 19.98
C ALA A 17 -17.73 -21.82 21.29
N ALA A 18 -17.38 -22.92 21.97
CA ALA A 18 -17.92 -23.28 23.27
C ALA A 18 -17.17 -22.67 24.47
N VAL A 19 -16.10 -21.93 24.24
CA VAL A 19 -15.35 -21.23 25.30
C VAL A 19 -16.06 -19.91 25.63
N GLU A 20 -16.30 -19.63 26.90
CA GLU A 20 -17.14 -18.51 27.37
C GLU A 20 -16.67 -17.12 26.88
N ASP A 21 -15.37 -16.91 26.70
CA ASP A 21 -14.79 -15.63 26.27
C ASP A 21 -14.51 -15.55 24.75
N VAL A 22 -14.99 -16.52 23.96
CA VAL A 22 -14.81 -16.53 22.51
C VAL A 22 -16.07 -16.02 21.82
N GLU A 23 -16.01 -14.83 21.25
CA GLU A 23 -17.15 -14.20 20.56
C GLU A 23 -17.30 -14.68 19.12
N VAL A 24 -16.19 -14.92 18.42
CA VAL A 24 -16.18 -15.30 17.00
C VAL A 24 -15.12 -16.37 16.72
N VAL A 25 -15.50 -17.38 15.94
CA VAL A 25 -14.56 -18.35 15.36
C VAL A 25 -14.69 -18.31 13.84
N GLN A 26 -13.60 -18.00 13.16
CA GLN A 26 -13.53 -17.88 11.71
C GLN A 26 -12.38 -18.73 11.17
N TYR A 27 -12.58 -19.33 9.99
CA TYR A 27 -11.48 -20.01 9.30
C TYR A 27 -10.48 -19.02 8.75
N ASP A 28 -9.19 -19.33 8.91
CA ASP A 28 -8.10 -18.52 8.38
C ASP A 28 -7.81 -18.94 6.93
N GLY A 29 -8.22 -18.12 5.98
CA GLY A 29 -8.01 -18.32 4.55
C GLY A 29 -6.89 -17.45 4.00
N TYR A 30 -6.38 -17.80 2.83
CA TYR A 30 -5.40 -16.96 2.12
C TYR A 30 -6.10 -15.85 1.36
N VAL A 31 -5.45 -14.68 1.33
CA VAL A 31 -5.83 -13.55 0.48
C VAL A 31 -5.07 -13.67 -0.83
N ALA A 32 -5.79 -13.76 -1.94
CA ALA A 32 -5.19 -13.86 -3.27
C ALA A 32 -4.92 -12.48 -3.89
N ARG A 33 -3.79 -12.36 -4.60
CA ARG A 33 -3.59 -11.25 -5.51
C ARG A 33 -4.53 -11.38 -6.70
N ASN A 34 -5.18 -10.28 -7.07
CA ASN A 34 -5.99 -10.20 -8.30
C ASN A 34 -5.20 -9.62 -9.48
N PHE A 35 -3.91 -9.90 -9.57
CA PHE A 35 -3.12 -9.47 -10.73
C PHE A 35 -3.21 -10.54 -11.81
N THR A 36 -3.86 -10.22 -12.92
CA THR A 36 -3.50 -10.82 -14.21
C THR A 36 -2.07 -10.37 -14.51
N GLU A 37 -1.22 -11.30 -14.90
CA GLU A 37 0.17 -11.05 -15.28
C GLU A 37 0.28 -9.81 -16.20
N MET A 38 0.50 -8.65 -15.61
CA MET A 38 1.18 -7.59 -16.33
C MET A 38 2.61 -8.12 -16.47
N SER A 39 2.98 -8.51 -17.68
CA SER A 39 4.38 -8.85 -17.96
C SER A 39 5.21 -7.66 -17.53
N ALA A 40 5.95 -7.81 -16.43
CA ALA A 40 6.87 -6.82 -15.95
C ALA A 40 7.80 -6.46 -17.10
N VAL A 41 7.69 -5.26 -17.64
CA VAL A 41 8.69 -4.75 -18.57
C VAL A 41 9.96 -4.66 -17.72
N PRO A 42 11.05 -5.40 -18.08
CA PRO A 42 12.24 -5.38 -17.26
C PRO A 42 12.69 -3.93 -17.07
N TYR A 43 12.91 -3.52 -15.81
CA TYR A 43 13.33 -2.18 -15.39
C TYR A 43 14.46 -1.61 -16.28
N ASN A 44 15.36 -2.47 -16.76
CA ASN A 44 16.49 -2.11 -17.64
C ASN A 44 16.10 -1.67 -19.06
N ASN A 45 14.87 -1.89 -19.51
CA ASN A 45 14.46 -1.53 -20.88
C ASN A 45 13.67 -0.21 -20.94
N VAL A 46 13.24 0.34 -19.81
CA VAL A 46 12.50 1.62 -19.76
C VAL A 46 13.45 2.82 -19.69
N TRP A 47 14.73 2.60 -19.38
CA TRP A 47 15.70 3.64 -19.05
C TRP A 47 16.83 3.78 -20.04
N SER A 48 16.65 3.40 -21.33
CA SER A 48 17.66 3.66 -22.36
C SER A 48 17.76 5.17 -22.61
N SER A 49 18.84 5.74 -22.08
CA SER A 49 19.64 6.87 -22.56
C SER A 49 19.04 8.16 -23.17
N ASP A 50 17.76 8.35 -23.25
CA ASP A 50 17.20 9.61 -23.82
C ASP A 50 16.87 10.64 -22.72
N ARG A 51 17.90 10.98 -21.90
CA ARG A 51 17.81 12.12 -20.96
C ARG A 51 17.66 13.48 -21.64
N ASP A 52 17.82 13.55 -22.97
CA ASP A 52 17.97 14.83 -23.69
C ASP A 52 16.73 15.25 -24.52
N GLN A 53 15.64 14.51 -24.47
CA GLN A 53 14.41 14.86 -25.23
C GLN A 53 13.18 14.91 -24.29
N ILE A 54 13.23 15.76 -23.27
CA ILE A 54 12.02 16.12 -22.51
C ILE A 54 11.26 17.13 -23.35
N ASN A 55 10.34 16.69 -24.16
CA ASN A 55 9.35 17.57 -24.78
C ASN A 55 8.43 18.10 -23.67
N THR A 56 8.65 19.36 -23.30
CA THR A 56 7.74 20.06 -22.40
C THR A 56 6.36 20.13 -23.02
N ARG A 57 5.36 19.71 -22.26
CA ARG A 57 3.95 19.84 -22.65
C ARG A 57 3.65 21.29 -22.99
N SER A 58 3.17 21.54 -24.19
CA SER A 58 2.48 22.77 -24.68
C SER A 58 2.86 24.10 -24.01
N GLY A 59 4.13 24.36 -23.71
CA GLY A 59 4.61 25.69 -23.30
C GLY A 59 4.32 26.12 -21.87
N GLU A 60 3.64 25.31 -21.05
CA GLU A 60 3.46 25.55 -19.62
C GLU A 60 4.66 24.99 -18.84
N THR A 61 5.16 25.75 -17.87
CA THR A 61 6.20 25.28 -16.96
C THR A 61 5.61 24.21 -16.03
N PRO A 62 6.19 23.01 -15.96
CA PRO A 62 5.73 22.01 -15.01
C PRO A 62 5.74 22.55 -13.57
N LYS A 63 4.80 22.12 -12.74
CA LYS A 63 4.75 22.51 -11.30
C LYS A 63 6.04 22.15 -10.57
N PHE A 64 6.61 21.00 -10.89
CA PHE A 64 7.79 20.42 -10.28
C PHE A 64 8.85 20.07 -11.34
N ASN A 65 10.11 19.92 -10.90
CA ASN A 65 11.25 19.69 -11.77
C ASN A 65 11.56 18.19 -12.03
N ASP A 66 10.68 17.30 -11.64
CA ASP A 66 10.87 15.85 -11.76
C ASP A 66 10.82 15.43 -13.23
N PRO A 67 11.84 14.75 -13.75
CA PRO A 67 12.07 14.61 -15.18
C PRO A 67 11.01 13.74 -15.87
N MET A 68 10.27 12.94 -15.14
CA MET A 68 9.23 12.07 -15.70
C MET A 68 7.80 12.55 -15.43
N LEU A 69 7.60 13.71 -14.82
CA LEU A 69 6.27 14.26 -14.57
C LEU A 69 5.42 14.33 -15.86
N ASN A 70 6.04 14.72 -16.96
CA ASN A 70 5.40 14.82 -18.26
C ASN A 70 4.97 13.45 -18.86
N LYS A 71 5.47 12.34 -18.32
CA LYS A 71 5.10 10.98 -18.72
C LYS A 71 3.96 10.41 -17.87
N GLN A 72 3.61 11.07 -16.79
CA GLN A 72 2.50 10.70 -15.90
C GLN A 72 1.17 11.20 -16.50
N TRP A 73 0.76 10.59 -17.62
CA TRP A 73 -0.42 10.98 -18.38
C TRP A 73 -1.72 10.97 -17.55
N HIS A 74 -1.78 10.16 -16.54
CA HIS A 74 -2.90 10.10 -15.61
C HIS A 74 -3.03 11.33 -14.72
N TYR A 75 -1.99 12.16 -14.62
CA TYR A 75 -2.04 13.45 -13.93
C TYR A 75 -2.58 14.56 -14.82
N LYS A 76 -2.13 14.59 -16.08
CA LYS A 76 -2.61 15.52 -17.11
C LYS A 76 -2.45 14.87 -18.47
N ASN A 77 -3.57 14.52 -19.07
CA ASN A 77 -3.61 13.81 -20.34
C ASN A 77 -3.81 14.77 -21.50
N THR A 78 -2.78 14.95 -22.30
CA THR A 78 -2.76 15.83 -23.48
C THR A 78 -3.07 15.09 -24.79
N GLY A 79 -3.48 13.82 -24.74
CA GLY A 79 -3.75 13.01 -25.91
C GLY A 79 -2.49 12.44 -26.59
N ASP A 80 -1.37 12.37 -25.89
CA ASP A 80 -0.11 11.83 -26.43
C ASP A 80 -0.15 10.30 -26.50
N GLU A 81 -0.45 9.78 -27.70
CA GLU A 81 -0.52 8.32 -27.96
C GLU A 81 0.85 7.62 -27.87
N THR A 82 1.95 8.35 -27.74
CA THR A 82 3.27 7.73 -27.51
C THR A 82 3.42 7.21 -26.07
N LEU A 83 2.63 7.73 -25.12
CA LEU A 83 2.63 7.31 -23.73
C LEU A 83 1.72 6.11 -23.49
N VAL A 84 0.52 6.14 -24.06
CA VAL A 84 -0.46 5.05 -24.01
C VAL A 84 -1.42 5.15 -25.18
N SER A 85 -1.78 4.03 -25.82
CA SER A 85 -2.72 4.00 -26.95
C SER A 85 -3.71 2.83 -26.78
N PRO A 86 -5.02 3.04 -27.01
CA PRO A 86 -5.65 4.32 -27.34
C PRO A 86 -5.74 5.25 -26.12
N ILE A 87 -5.59 6.55 -26.34
CA ILE A 87 -5.74 7.57 -25.30
C ILE A 87 -6.82 8.58 -25.70
N LYS A 88 -7.51 9.13 -24.69
CA LYS A 88 -8.46 10.21 -24.90
C LYS A 88 -8.05 11.40 -24.07
N GLU A 89 -7.72 12.51 -24.73
CA GLU A 89 -7.35 13.78 -24.08
C GLU A 89 -8.36 14.17 -22.99
N GLY A 90 -7.84 14.62 -21.83
CA GLY A 90 -8.61 15.03 -20.67
C GLY A 90 -9.18 13.87 -19.83
N CYS A 91 -8.90 12.60 -20.20
CA CYS A 91 -9.19 11.47 -19.32
C CYS A 91 -8.04 11.30 -18.32
N ASP A 92 -8.03 12.10 -17.26
CA ASP A 92 -7.03 12.17 -16.21
C ASP A 92 -7.64 12.66 -14.89
N ILE A 93 -6.84 12.73 -13.83
CA ILE A 93 -7.27 13.21 -12.51
C ILE A 93 -7.11 14.74 -12.37
N ASN A 94 -6.47 15.41 -13.33
CA ASN A 94 -6.21 16.85 -13.35
C ASN A 94 -5.62 17.35 -12.01
N VAL A 95 -4.52 16.72 -11.53
CA VAL A 95 -3.98 16.95 -10.19
C VAL A 95 -3.32 18.33 -10.02
N GLU A 96 -2.81 18.94 -11.11
CA GLU A 96 -2.04 20.20 -11.04
C GLU A 96 -2.78 21.33 -10.30
N PRO A 97 -4.09 21.57 -10.53
CA PRO A 97 -4.83 22.56 -9.74
C PRO A 97 -4.93 22.23 -8.25
N ALA A 98 -4.94 20.94 -7.87
CA ALA A 98 -4.97 20.54 -6.47
C ALA A 98 -3.67 20.89 -5.76
N TRP A 99 -2.54 20.82 -6.44
CA TRP A 99 -1.23 21.21 -5.92
C TRP A 99 -1.08 22.71 -5.62
N GLU A 100 -2.00 23.55 -6.11
CA GLU A 100 -2.06 24.96 -5.69
C GLU A 100 -2.54 25.13 -4.24
N PHE A 101 -3.25 24.12 -3.72
CA PHE A 101 -3.80 24.12 -2.36
C PHE A 101 -2.97 23.28 -1.41
N CYS A 102 -2.55 22.07 -1.83
CA CYS A 102 -1.83 21.14 -0.99
C CYS A 102 -1.02 20.16 -1.84
N THR A 103 0.22 19.91 -1.45
CA THR A 103 1.12 18.96 -2.11
C THR A 103 1.42 17.75 -1.23
N GLY A 104 0.94 17.75 0.01
CA GLY A 104 1.17 16.71 1.01
C GLY A 104 1.20 17.30 2.42
N ASP A 105 1.22 16.43 3.42
CA ASP A 105 1.38 16.77 4.84
C ASP A 105 2.08 15.60 5.55
N PRO A 106 3.27 15.80 6.15
CA PRO A 106 4.05 14.73 6.78
C PRO A 106 3.39 14.15 8.05
N SER A 107 2.35 14.80 8.58
CA SER A 107 1.53 14.24 9.66
C SER A 107 0.57 13.14 9.20
N ILE A 108 0.38 13.02 7.89
CA ILE A 108 -0.42 11.95 7.27
C ILE A 108 0.48 10.77 6.96
N ILE A 109 0.18 9.64 7.56
CA ILE A 109 0.85 8.35 7.30
C ILE A 109 -0.09 7.50 6.45
N VAL A 110 0.39 7.05 5.30
CA VAL A 110 -0.31 6.12 4.40
C VAL A 110 0.34 4.75 4.54
N ALA A 111 -0.38 3.79 5.11
CA ALA A 111 0.03 2.40 5.17
C ALA A 111 -0.29 1.74 3.83
N VAL A 112 0.73 1.34 3.09
CA VAL A 112 0.61 0.62 1.82
C VAL A 112 0.62 -0.87 2.12
N MET A 113 -0.57 -1.47 2.12
CA MET A 113 -0.79 -2.89 2.38
C MET A 113 -0.74 -3.65 1.05
N ASP A 114 0.47 -4.15 0.69
CA ASP A 114 0.79 -4.60 -0.66
C ASP A 114 1.98 -5.57 -0.67
N GLU A 115 2.68 -5.70 -1.81
CA GLU A 115 4.08 -6.14 -1.85
C GLU A 115 4.96 -5.16 -1.06
N GLY A 116 6.20 -5.57 -0.73
CA GLY A 116 7.12 -4.68 -0.03
C GLY A 116 7.47 -3.44 -0.84
N VAL A 117 7.57 -2.32 -0.15
CA VAL A 117 8.03 -1.05 -0.72
C VAL A 117 9.55 -1.00 -0.67
N MET A 118 10.20 -0.67 -1.79
CA MET A 118 11.63 -0.41 -1.86
C MET A 118 11.97 0.90 -1.11
N TYR A 119 11.99 0.84 0.21
CA TYR A 119 12.17 2.01 1.09
C TYR A 119 13.50 2.77 0.88
N LYS A 120 14.47 2.16 0.18
CA LYS A 120 15.75 2.79 -0.20
C LYS A 120 15.71 3.45 -1.57
N HIS A 121 14.57 3.41 -2.27
CA HIS A 121 14.45 4.03 -3.58
C HIS A 121 14.73 5.53 -3.47
N GLU A 122 15.61 6.06 -4.35
CA GLU A 122 16.08 7.45 -4.30
C GLU A 122 14.94 8.47 -4.35
N ASP A 123 13.82 8.12 -4.98
CA ASP A 123 12.63 8.95 -5.12
C ASP A 123 11.54 8.69 -4.06
N LEU A 124 11.80 7.83 -3.08
CA LEU A 124 10.85 7.49 -2.00
C LEU A 124 11.43 7.68 -0.60
N ALA A 125 12.73 7.46 -0.43
CA ALA A 125 13.36 7.32 0.89
C ALA A 125 13.06 8.47 1.86
N ALA A 126 12.98 9.72 1.37
CA ALA A 126 12.71 10.88 2.22
C ALA A 126 11.24 10.94 2.70
N ASN A 127 10.33 10.28 1.98
CA ASN A 127 8.91 10.21 2.32
C ASN A 127 8.52 8.89 3.00
N MET A 128 9.48 8.04 3.36
CA MET A 128 9.16 6.86 4.17
C MET A 128 8.83 7.25 5.61
N TRP A 129 7.83 6.58 6.17
CA TRP A 129 7.62 6.54 7.61
C TRP A 129 8.74 5.74 8.27
N VAL A 130 9.14 6.14 9.48
CA VAL A 130 10.23 5.49 10.21
C VAL A 130 9.85 5.30 11.67
N ASN A 131 9.88 4.05 12.15
CA ASN A 131 9.87 3.75 13.57
C ASN A 131 11.22 4.14 14.17
N GLN A 132 11.24 5.27 14.89
CA GLN A 132 12.49 5.80 15.44
C GLN A 132 13.06 4.97 16.59
N ALA A 133 12.23 4.23 17.31
CA ALA A 133 12.69 3.34 18.37
C ALA A 133 13.52 2.19 17.76
N GLU A 134 12.96 1.53 16.73
CA GLU A 134 13.61 0.43 16.04
C GLU A 134 14.85 0.88 15.24
N LEU A 135 14.78 2.05 14.56
CA LEU A 135 15.92 2.57 13.82
C LEU A 135 17.14 2.84 14.71
N ASN A 136 16.93 3.32 15.93
CA ASN A 136 17.98 3.66 16.90
C ASN A 136 18.21 2.56 17.93
N GLY A 137 17.44 1.47 17.85
CA GLY A 137 17.46 0.35 18.79
C GLY A 137 18.49 -0.72 18.45
N GLN A 138 18.28 -1.90 18.98
CA GLN A 138 19.17 -3.05 18.81
C GLN A 138 18.58 -4.04 17.80
N LYS A 139 19.33 -4.37 16.78
CA LYS A 139 18.90 -5.37 15.81
C LYS A 139 18.48 -6.68 16.47
N GLY A 140 17.29 -7.16 16.13
CA GLY A 140 16.70 -8.39 16.66
C GLY A 140 15.99 -8.21 18.00
N VAL A 141 15.77 -6.98 18.43
CA VAL A 141 15.03 -6.62 19.65
C VAL A 141 13.82 -5.78 19.24
N ASP A 142 12.69 -5.96 19.88
CA ASP A 142 11.53 -5.09 19.83
C ASP A 142 11.76 -3.96 20.83
N ASP A 143 12.26 -2.81 20.33
CA ASP A 143 12.75 -1.72 21.19
C ASP A 143 11.61 -0.80 21.70
N ASP A 144 10.43 -0.85 21.07
CA ASP A 144 9.25 -0.09 21.52
C ASP A 144 8.18 -0.96 22.20
N GLY A 145 8.37 -2.28 22.22
CA GLY A 145 7.48 -3.23 22.89
C GLY A 145 6.13 -3.40 22.20
N ASN A 146 6.08 -3.13 20.90
CA ASN A 146 4.85 -3.24 20.09
C ASN A 146 4.54 -4.68 19.62
N GLY A 147 5.47 -5.62 19.81
CA GLY A 147 5.37 -7.02 19.40
C GLY A 147 5.98 -7.32 18.02
N TYR A 148 6.59 -6.33 17.35
CA TYR A 148 7.17 -6.44 16.00
C TYR A 148 8.65 -6.05 16.01
N VAL A 149 9.53 -7.03 15.92
CA VAL A 149 10.99 -6.84 15.96
C VAL A 149 11.48 -6.20 14.66
N ASP A 150 12.36 -5.20 14.77
CA ASP A 150 13.03 -4.51 13.64
C ASP A 150 12.04 -3.89 12.62
N ASP A 151 10.88 -3.40 13.01
CA ASP A 151 9.84 -2.84 12.14
C ASP A 151 10.12 -1.38 11.71
N VAL A 152 11.35 -1.09 11.30
CA VAL A 152 11.85 0.27 11.02
C VAL A 152 11.03 1.04 9.98
N TYR A 153 10.61 0.39 8.90
CA TYR A 153 9.83 1.03 7.80
C TYR A 153 8.42 0.45 7.64
N GLY A 154 7.97 -0.30 8.62
CA GLY A 154 6.78 -1.13 8.62
C GLY A 154 7.14 -2.59 8.85
N TYR A 155 6.24 -3.52 8.52
CA TYR A 155 6.43 -4.93 8.84
C TYR A 155 6.01 -5.86 7.69
N ASN A 156 6.74 -6.97 7.55
CA ASN A 156 6.47 -8.01 6.57
C ASN A 156 5.60 -9.12 7.19
N PHE A 157 4.29 -8.97 7.07
CA PHE A 157 3.30 -9.92 7.58
C PHE A 157 3.26 -11.23 6.79
N ALA A 158 3.70 -11.23 5.52
CA ALA A 158 3.78 -12.45 4.72
C ALA A 158 4.83 -13.42 5.27
N LYS A 159 5.96 -12.90 5.77
CA LYS A 159 7.08 -13.69 6.30
C LYS A 159 7.25 -13.59 7.81
N ASP A 160 6.48 -12.74 8.49
CA ASP A 160 6.53 -12.49 9.93
C ASP A 160 7.91 -12.00 10.40
N GLN A 161 8.34 -10.87 9.86
CA GLN A 161 9.66 -10.27 10.13
C GLN A 161 9.67 -8.77 9.84
N GLY A 162 10.59 -8.01 10.48
CA GLY A 162 10.79 -6.58 10.20
C GLY A 162 11.48 -6.29 8.86
N ASP A 163 12.15 -7.26 8.27
CA ASP A 163 12.84 -7.08 6.99
C ASP A 163 11.83 -7.04 5.83
N ILE A 164 11.63 -5.84 5.27
CA ILE A 164 10.80 -5.62 4.09
C ILE A 164 11.57 -6.05 2.84
N THR A 165 10.98 -6.94 2.05
CA THR A 165 11.55 -7.45 0.81
C THR A 165 10.75 -6.96 -0.40
N TRP A 166 11.40 -6.74 -1.56
CA TRP A 166 10.78 -6.26 -2.81
C TRP A 166 11.36 -6.92 -4.05
N THR A 167 12.17 -7.96 -3.86
CA THR A 167 12.86 -8.70 -4.93
C THR A 167 12.69 -10.21 -4.75
N ASP A 168 11.67 -10.64 -4.05
CA ASP A 168 11.35 -12.05 -3.97
C ASP A 168 10.96 -12.59 -5.35
N PRO A 169 11.23 -13.84 -5.64
CA PRO A 169 10.77 -14.44 -6.90
C PRO A 169 9.24 -14.25 -7.04
N GLU A 170 8.81 -13.71 -8.20
CA GLU A 170 7.43 -13.35 -8.52
C GLU A 170 6.96 -12.01 -7.94
N ASP A 171 7.78 -11.24 -7.22
CA ASP A 171 7.47 -9.84 -6.95
C ASP A 171 7.53 -9.01 -8.24
N SER A 172 6.55 -8.13 -8.40
CA SER A 172 6.44 -7.26 -9.57
C SER A 172 6.93 -5.83 -9.30
N GLY A 173 7.23 -5.51 -8.04
CA GLY A 173 7.50 -4.14 -7.59
C GLY A 173 6.24 -3.30 -7.44
N HIS A 174 5.06 -3.94 -7.42
CA HIS A 174 3.77 -3.28 -7.35
C HIS A 174 3.63 -2.35 -6.13
N GLY A 175 3.98 -2.82 -4.93
CA GLY A 175 3.93 -1.99 -3.71
C GLY A 175 4.83 -0.75 -3.79
N THR A 176 6.00 -0.86 -4.44
CA THR A 176 6.88 0.29 -4.68
C THR A 176 6.25 1.28 -5.66
N HIS A 177 5.59 0.78 -6.72
CA HIS A 177 4.91 1.63 -7.69
C HIS A 177 3.70 2.35 -7.06
N VAL A 178 2.91 1.65 -6.26
CA VAL A 178 1.80 2.23 -5.49
C VAL A 178 2.31 3.33 -4.56
N ALA A 179 3.36 3.06 -3.79
CA ALA A 179 4.00 4.04 -2.91
C ALA A 179 4.50 5.27 -3.69
N GLY A 180 5.10 5.07 -4.86
CA GLY A 180 5.55 6.15 -5.76
C GLY A 180 4.41 7.02 -6.26
N THR A 181 3.29 6.42 -6.66
CA THR A 181 2.08 7.16 -7.06
C THR A 181 1.53 8.02 -5.92
N ILE A 182 1.61 7.54 -4.68
CA ILE A 182 1.15 8.28 -3.51
C ILE A 182 2.13 9.40 -3.17
N SER A 183 3.43 9.09 -3.02
CA SER A 183 4.39 9.97 -2.35
C SER A 183 5.83 9.86 -2.86
N ALA A 184 6.07 9.60 -4.16
CA ALA A 184 7.38 9.92 -4.72
C ALA A 184 7.71 11.38 -4.43
N VAL A 185 8.99 11.67 -4.12
CA VAL A 185 9.38 13.00 -3.62
C VAL A 185 9.31 14.02 -4.75
N ASN A 186 8.37 14.94 -4.67
CA ASN A 186 8.22 15.99 -5.68
C ASN A 186 9.36 17.00 -5.64
N ASN A 187 9.67 17.59 -6.78
CA ASN A 187 10.62 18.68 -6.95
C ASN A 187 12.05 18.34 -6.47
N ASN A 188 12.44 17.08 -6.56
CA ASN A 188 13.78 16.62 -6.21
C ASN A 188 14.70 16.42 -7.43
N GLY A 189 14.17 16.62 -8.66
CA GLY A 189 14.91 16.44 -9.91
C GLY A 189 15.15 14.97 -10.28
N ILE A 190 14.42 14.04 -9.65
CA ILE A 190 14.58 12.59 -9.83
C ILE A 190 13.22 11.99 -10.21
N GLY A 191 13.19 11.00 -11.09
CA GLY A 191 12.07 10.11 -11.34
C GLY A 191 10.73 10.79 -11.63
N VAL A 192 9.73 10.52 -10.79
CA VAL A 192 8.32 10.87 -10.96
C VAL A 192 7.80 11.75 -9.83
N CYS A 193 6.61 12.32 -9.99
CA CYS A 193 5.91 12.99 -8.88
C CYS A 193 4.94 12.03 -8.18
N GLY A 194 4.88 12.08 -6.85
CA GLY A 194 3.76 11.55 -6.08
C GLY A 194 2.60 12.56 -6.05
N ILE A 195 1.36 12.06 -5.94
CA ILE A 195 0.18 12.95 -5.80
C ILE A 195 0.32 13.82 -4.55
N ALA A 196 0.85 13.26 -3.47
CA ALA A 196 1.09 13.90 -2.19
C ALA A 196 2.57 13.86 -1.78
N GLY A 197 3.49 13.94 -2.76
CA GLY A 197 4.94 13.83 -2.59
C GLY A 197 5.62 15.05 -1.96
N GLY A 198 4.86 16.08 -1.62
CA GLY A 198 5.34 17.33 -1.03
C GLY A 198 5.73 18.40 -2.05
N SER A 199 6.41 19.43 -1.58
CA SER A 199 6.89 20.54 -2.40
C SER A 199 8.39 20.51 -2.70
N GLY A 200 9.10 19.48 -2.24
CA GLY A 200 10.57 19.39 -2.23
C GLY A 200 11.21 19.79 -0.90
N ASN A 201 10.39 20.06 0.12
CA ASN A 201 10.85 20.47 1.46
C ASN A 201 10.66 19.37 2.53
N ASN A 202 10.63 18.09 2.15
CA ASN A 202 10.33 16.93 3.01
C ASN A 202 8.93 16.98 3.66
N ASP A 203 8.01 17.62 2.99
CA ASP A 203 6.64 17.90 3.43
C ASP A 203 5.59 16.98 2.76
N GLY A 204 6.02 15.92 2.10
CA GLY A 204 5.15 14.86 1.56
C GLY A 204 4.56 13.97 2.66
N VAL A 205 3.45 13.28 2.33
CA VAL A 205 2.89 12.25 3.20
C VAL A 205 3.90 11.13 3.43
N LYS A 206 3.80 10.42 4.56
CA LYS A 206 4.72 9.37 4.92
C LYS A 206 4.18 8.00 4.56
N ILE A 207 5.00 7.17 3.91
CA ILE A 207 4.67 5.80 3.49
C ILE A 207 5.14 4.80 4.54
N MET A 208 4.22 4.01 5.07
CA MET A 208 4.48 2.86 5.91
C MET A 208 4.29 1.58 5.06
N SER A 209 5.30 0.73 4.99
CA SER A 209 5.23 -0.52 4.23
C SER A 209 4.57 -1.63 5.04
N ILE A 210 3.39 -2.04 4.65
CA ILE A 210 2.69 -3.19 5.24
C ILE A 210 2.74 -4.33 4.22
N GLN A 211 3.79 -5.16 4.32
CA GLN A 211 4.01 -6.20 3.33
C GLN A 211 3.16 -7.44 3.63
N THR A 212 2.10 -7.63 2.84
CA THR A 212 1.20 -8.79 2.93
C THR A 212 1.39 -9.79 1.79
N PHE A 213 2.19 -9.42 0.77
CA PHE A 213 2.61 -10.28 -0.32
C PHE A 213 4.14 -10.23 -0.47
N ALA A 214 4.78 -11.39 -0.61
CA ALA A 214 6.23 -11.51 -0.75
C ALA A 214 6.56 -12.68 -1.68
N GLY A 215 6.63 -12.43 -2.98
CA GLY A 215 6.77 -13.47 -3.99
C GLY A 215 5.59 -14.45 -3.93
N ARG A 216 5.89 -15.71 -3.64
CA ARG A 216 4.87 -16.77 -3.47
C ARG A 216 4.15 -16.75 -2.12
N TYR A 217 4.70 -16.02 -1.16
CA TYR A 217 4.11 -15.93 0.16
C TYR A 217 2.94 -14.94 0.15
N GLN A 218 1.79 -15.42 0.56
CA GLN A 218 0.58 -14.64 0.70
C GLN A 218 0.21 -14.58 2.17
N SER A 219 -0.33 -13.45 2.57
CA SER A 219 -0.87 -13.29 3.91
C SER A 219 -2.15 -14.11 4.08
N THR A 220 -2.44 -14.51 5.29
CA THR A 220 -3.73 -15.06 5.69
C THR A 220 -4.65 -13.95 6.19
N ILE A 221 -5.95 -14.25 6.37
CA ILE A 221 -6.90 -13.29 6.93
C ILE A 221 -6.45 -12.83 8.31
N SER A 222 -5.99 -13.75 9.16
CA SER A 222 -5.50 -13.40 10.51
C SER A 222 -4.31 -12.43 10.44
N ARG A 223 -3.35 -12.66 9.55
CA ARG A 223 -2.20 -11.75 9.37
C ARG A 223 -2.61 -10.40 8.78
N ASN A 224 -3.61 -10.37 7.91
CA ASN A 224 -4.19 -9.11 7.44
C ASN A 224 -4.84 -8.33 8.58
N VAL A 225 -5.54 -9.02 9.45
CA VAL A 225 -6.13 -8.44 10.66
C VAL A 225 -5.03 -7.84 11.56
N ASP A 226 -3.96 -8.61 11.83
CA ASP A 226 -2.80 -8.12 12.59
C ASP A 226 -2.17 -6.89 11.92
N ALA A 227 -2.02 -6.91 10.58
CA ALA A 227 -1.51 -5.81 9.78
C ALA A 227 -2.34 -4.53 9.90
N ILE A 228 -3.68 -4.65 9.93
CA ILE A 228 -4.60 -3.52 10.09
C ILE A 228 -4.49 -2.93 11.51
N TYR A 229 -4.43 -3.78 12.54
CA TYR A 229 -4.22 -3.32 13.91
C TYR A 229 -2.85 -2.68 14.10
N TYR A 230 -1.80 -3.26 13.53
CA TYR A 230 -0.46 -2.66 13.50
C TYR A 230 -0.48 -1.28 12.85
N ALA A 231 -1.00 -1.16 11.63
CA ALA A 231 -1.10 0.14 10.95
C ALA A 231 -1.86 1.17 11.79
N THR A 232 -2.91 0.74 12.50
CA THR A 232 -3.67 1.60 13.41
C THR A 232 -2.83 2.06 14.59
N SER A 233 -2.15 1.16 15.28
CA SER A 233 -1.33 1.45 16.47
C SER A 233 -0.12 2.31 16.14
N MET A 234 0.48 2.11 14.96
CA MET A 234 1.62 2.88 14.47
C MET A 234 1.23 4.22 13.82
N GLY A 235 -0.05 4.59 13.88
CA GLY A 235 -0.53 5.93 13.56
C GLY A 235 -0.92 6.16 12.11
N ALA A 236 -1.03 5.12 11.27
CA ALA A 236 -1.46 5.30 9.89
C ALA A 236 -2.87 5.90 9.81
N SER A 237 -3.00 6.97 9.02
CA SER A 237 -4.26 7.68 8.81
C SER A 237 -5.04 7.14 7.61
N ILE A 238 -4.32 6.59 6.64
CA ILE A 238 -4.87 6.00 5.40
C ILE A 238 -4.32 4.58 5.27
N LEU A 239 -5.18 3.62 4.94
CA LEU A 239 -4.82 2.26 4.57
C LEU A 239 -5.10 2.09 3.08
N GLN A 240 -4.06 1.91 2.30
CA GLN A 240 -4.13 1.69 0.85
C GLN A 240 -4.03 0.19 0.57
N CYS A 241 -5.10 -0.38 0.02
CA CYS A 241 -5.25 -1.79 -0.33
C CYS A 241 -5.40 -1.94 -1.85
N SER A 242 -4.29 -2.10 -2.57
CA SER A 242 -4.31 -2.33 -4.03
C SER A 242 -4.47 -3.82 -4.36
N TRP A 243 -5.36 -4.47 -3.67
CA TRP A 243 -5.74 -5.87 -3.81
C TRP A 243 -7.24 -6.04 -3.50
N GLY A 244 -7.79 -7.20 -3.72
CA GLY A 244 -9.20 -7.48 -3.43
C GLY A 244 -9.48 -8.97 -3.38
N LEU A 245 -10.75 -9.30 -3.13
CA LEU A 245 -11.23 -10.67 -3.18
C LEU A 245 -11.40 -11.11 -4.64
N MET A 246 -11.24 -12.41 -4.88
CA MET A 246 -11.55 -12.97 -6.20
C MET A 246 -13.03 -12.71 -6.55
N SER A 247 -13.28 -12.35 -7.81
CA SER A 247 -14.64 -12.14 -8.31
C SER A 247 -15.54 -13.33 -8.01
N GLY A 248 -16.69 -13.07 -7.43
CA GLY A 248 -17.68 -14.08 -7.06
C GLY A 248 -17.42 -14.81 -5.73
N ALA A 249 -16.30 -14.52 -5.05
CA ALA A 249 -16.04 -15.11 -3.72
C ALA A 249 -17.02 -14.57 -2.67
N ILE A 250 -17.29 -13.27 -2.71
CA ILE A 250 -18.25 -12.58 -1.84
C ILE A 250 -19.20 -11.78 -2.75
N ASN A 251 -20.50 -11.90 -2.55
CA ASN A 251 -21.52 -11.32 -3.41
C ASN A 251 -22.45 -10.32 -2.70
N SER A 252 -22.30 -10.15 -1.40
CA SER A 252 -23.07 -9.18 -0.61
C SER A 252 -22.34 -8.76 0.65
N ASP A 253 -22.69 -7.60 1.20
CA ASP A 253 -22.18 -7.12 2.48
C ASP A 253 -22.52 -8.09 3.63
N GLU A 254 -23.73 -8.67 3.60
CA GLU A 254 -24.16 -9.65 4.60
C GLU A 254 -23.27 -10.89 4.57
N GLN A 255 -22.97 -11.43 3.39
CA GLN A 255 -22.05 -12.56 3.23
C GLN A 255 -20.66 -12.20 3.73
N TYR A 256 -20.15 -10.97 3.42
CA TYR A 256 -18.86 -10.52 3.89
C TYR A 256 -18.80 -10.44 5.42
N LEU A 257 -19.80 -9.86 6.04
CA LEU A 257 -19.88 -9.72 7.50
C LEU A 257 -20.01 -11.08 8.21
N ASP A 258 -20.64 -12.06 7.58
CA ASP A 258 -20.77 -13.43 8.13
C ASP A 258 -19.46 -14.22 7.98
N GLU A 259 -18.88 -14.23 6.79
CA GLU A 259 -17.68 -15.03 6.48
C GLU A 259 -16.36 -14.38 6.88
N ARG A 260 -16.32 -13.05 7.01
CA ARG A 260 -15.13 -12.21 7.24
C ARG A 260 -15.30 -11.25 8.42
N SER A 261 -16.07 -11.61 9.40
CA SER A 261 -16.42 -10.74 10.54
C SER A 261 -15.19 -10.19 11.28
N ILE A 262 -14.14 -10.99 11.45
CA ILE A 262 -12.91 -10.55 12.14
C ILE A 262 -12.17 -9.47 11.32
N GLU A 263 -12.08 -9.65 10.02
CA GLU A 263 -11.49 -8.66 9.11
C GLU A 263 -12.34 -7.38 9.05
N ALA A 264 -13.67 -7.52 8.97
CA ALA A 264 -14.60 -6.39 9.02
C ALA A 264 -14.47 -5.59 10.32
N ASN A 265 -14.30 -6.25 11.46
CA ASN A 265 -14.07 -5.61 12.76
C ASN A 265 -12.72 -4.87 12.79
N ALA A 266 -11.66 -5.42 12.20
CA ALA A 266 -10.37 -4.74 12.10
C ALA A 266 -10.46 -3.47 11.23
N PHE A 267 -11.17 -3.52 10.11
CA PHE A 267 -11.45 -2.33 9.29
C PHE A 267 -12.28 -1.30 10.05
N ALA A 268 -13.33 -1.73 10.75
CA ALA A 268 -14.14 -0.84 11.59
C ALA A 268 -13.29 -0.19 12.69
N HIS A 269 -12.39 -0.93 13.31
CA HIS A 269 -11.44 -0.40 14.29
C HIS A 269 -10.53 0.65 13.65
N PHE A 270 -9.95 0.37 12.47
CA PHE A 270 -9.12 1.34 11.74
C PHE A 270 -9.88 2.63 11.44
N ILE A 271 -11.12 2.55 10.96
CA ILE A 271 -11.95 3.71 10.59
C ILE A 271 -12.30 4.55 11.83
N ASN A 272 -12.63 3.91 12.96
CA ASN A 272 -13.15 4.60 14.14
C ASN A 272 -12.07 5.06 15.13
N THR A 273 -10.83 4.62 14.97
CA THR A 273 -9.74 5.01 15.89
C THR A 273 -9.11 6.33 15.46
N LYS A 274 -9.14 7.32 16.34
CA LYS A 274 -8.42 8.58 16.15
C LYS A 274 -6.94 8.41 16.47
N ARG A 275 -6.07 8.89 15.56
CA ARG A 275 -4.60 8.85 15.74
C ARG A 275 -4.10 10.17 16.31
N PRO A 276 -3.19 10.12 17.29
CA PRO A 276 -2.52 11.32 17.79
C PRO A 276 -1.76 12.02 16.64
N GLY A 277 -1.93 13.34 16.54
CA GLY A 277 -1.24 14.12 15.49
C GLY A 277 -1.89 14.10 14.11
N SER A 278 -2.79 13.19 13.81
CA SER A 278 -3.54 13.19 12.55
C SER A 278 -4.65 14.27 12.57
N PRO A 279 -4.85 15.01 11.48
CA PRO A 279 -5.98 15.93 11.36
C PRO A 279 -7.32 15.19 11.17
N LEU A 280 -7.30 13.89 10.88
CA LEU A 280 -8.50 13.07 10.70
C LEU A 280 -9.06 12.59 12.03
N ASN A 281 -10.39 12.51 12.12
CA ASN A 281 -11.06 11.97 13.31
C ASN A 281 -11.14 10.43 13.35
N GLY A 282 -10.57 9.75 12.34
CA GLY A 282 -10.52 8.31 12.20
C GLY A 282 -9.61 7.96 11.05
N GLY A 283 -9.70 6.73 10.52
CA GLY A 283 -8.94 6.30 9.35
C GLY A 283 -9.76 6.29 8.07
N ILE A 284 -9.07 6.32 6.94
CA ILE A 284 -9.64 6.13 5.61
C ILE A 284 -9.05 4.84 5.02
N ILE A 285 -9.90 4.00 4.46
CA ILE A 285 -9.47 2.78 3.76
C ILE A 285 -9.80 2.94 2.28
N ILE A 286 -8.83 2.63 1.42
CA ILE A 286 -8.97 2.73 -0.02
C ILE A 286 -8.66 1.37 -0.64
N PHE A 287 -9.61 0.83 -1.39
CA PHE A 287 -9.43 -0.39 -2.18
C PHE A 287 -9.37 -0.09 -3.66
N ALA A 288 -8.59 -0.90 -4.39
CA ALA A 288 -8.64 -0.92 -5.84
C ALA A 288 -10.03 -1.37 -6.31
N ALA A 289 -10.52 -0.72 -7.39
CA ALA A 289 -11.80 -1.09 -8.00
C ALA A 289 -11.71 -2.40 -8.83
N GLY A 290 -10.49 -2.90 -9.06
CA GLY A 290 -10.17 -4.07 -9.87
C GLY A 290 -9.84 -3.74 -11.32
N ASP A 291 -9.05 -4.61 -11.94
CA ASP A 291 -8.48 -4.42 -13.29
C ASP A 291 -9.27 -5.18 -14.37
N VAL A 292 -10.23 -6.02 -13.99
CA VAL A 292 -10.93 -6.90 -14.91
C VAL A 292 -12.18 -6.22 -15.44
N ALA A 293 -12.12 -5.70 -16.64
CA ALA A 293 -13.31 -5.30 -17.40
C ALA A 293 -14.12 -6.56 -17.75
N GLY A 294 -15.19 -6.85 -17.01
CA GLY A 294 -16.16 -7.86 -17.41
C GLY A 294 -16.56 -8.94 -16.42
N GLY A 295 -16.17 -8.86 -15.16
CA GLY A 295 -16.82 -9.62 -14.10
C GLY A 295 -18.15 -8.94 -13.71
N ARG A 296 -19.26 -9.34 -14.33
CA ARG A 296 -20.60 -9.07 -13.81
C ARG A 296 -20.96 -10.16 -12.82
#